data_9e45e85c3312ff9cc44461a94ea467de
#
_entry.id   9e45e85c3312ff9cc44461a94ea467de
#
_cell.length_a   1.000
_cell.length_b   1.000
_cell.length_c   1.000
_cell.angle_alpha   90.00
_cell.angle_beta   90.00
_cell.angle_gamma   90.00
#
_symmetry.space_group_name_H-M   'P 1'
#
loop_
_entity.id
_entity.type
_entity.pdbx_description
1 polymer ?
#
loop_
_entity_poly.entity_id
_entity_poly.type
_entity_poly.pdbx_seq_one_letter_code
_entity_poly.pdbx_strand_id
1 'polypeptide(L)'
;MNAPAQLAHVMPEVNQRPVPPALIDALKSRFGAQFSEALVVREQHGRDESAFTTVPPPAGVVFAESTADVADAVKLCAAHKVPVIPYGVGSSLEGHLLAVQGGISIDVSRMNKVLAVNAEDLTVTVQPGVTRKALNDEIKSTGLFFPIDPGADASIGGMTATRASGTNAVRYGTMRENVLALEVVNASGDVIRTGTRARKSSAGYDLTRLFVGSEGTLGVITEVTLRIYPLPEAVSAAICSFPSIGDAVNTVIQTIQLGVPIARVELIDANSVRAVNQHSKLTLREQPLLLMEFHGSPASVKEQAAVVQDIASEHGGADFEWADTPEERTRLWTARHNAYFA
;
A
#
# COMPACT_ATOMS: atom_id res chain seq x y z
N MET A 1 39.61 -7.44 -5.63
CA MET A 1 38.41 -7.02 -4.85
C MET A 1 37.92 -5.74 -5.50
N ASN A 2 36.94 -5.85 -6.37
CA ASN A 2 36.29 -4.68 -6.98
C ASN A 2 35.36 -4.08 -5.95
N ALA A 3 35.54 -2.78 -5.67
CA ALA A 3 34.60 -2.04 -4.84
C ALA A 3 33.15 -2.19 -5.42
N PRO A 4 32.13 -2.34 -4.58
CA PRO A 4 30.78 -2.37 -5.08
C PRO A 4 30.53 -1.07 -5.84
N ALA A 5 30.01 -1.18 -7.06
CA ALA A 5 29.57 -0.03 -7.82
C ALA A 5 28.61 0.75 -6.93
N GLN A 6 28.98 1.98 -6.54
CA GLN A 6 28.06 2.91 -5.94
C GLN A 6 26.90 3.02 -6.92
N LEU A 7 25.73 2.54 -6.53
CA LEU A 7 24.47 2.90 -7.16
C LEU A 7 24.38 4.42 -7.07
N ALA A 8 24.84 5.10 -8.11
CA ALA A 8 24.57 6.52 -8.26
C ALA A 8 23.05 6.62 -8.26
N HIS A 9 22.48 7.20 -7.20
CA HIS A 9 21.09 7.59 -7.19
C HIS A 9 20.90 8.49 -8.40
N VAL A 10 20.23 7.96 -9.43
CA VAL A 10 19.88 8.75 -10.61
C VAL A 10 18.80 9.71 -10.13
N MET A 11 19.21 10.94 -9.81
CA MET A 11 18.28 12.01 -9.49
C MET A 11 17.36 12.23 -10.69
N PRO A 12 16.05 12.37 -10.49
CA PRO A 12 15.14 12.65 -11.59
C PRO A 12 15.55 13.96 -12.26
N GLU A 13 15.50 13.99 -13.58
CA GLU A 13 15.73 15.22 -14.34
C GLU A 13 14.60 16.22 -14.03
N VAL A 14 14.97 17.33 -13.39
CA VAL A 14 14.03 18.39 -13.01
C VAL A 14 13.93 19.40 -14.16
N ASN A 15 12.79 19.43 -14.83
CA ASN A 15 12.50 20.34 -15.92
C ASN A 15 11.15 21.03 -15.70
N GLN A 16 11.05 21.81 -14.62
CA GLN A 16 9.82 22.51 -14.27
C GLN A 16 9.50 23.60 -15.30
N ARG A 17 8.28 23.56 -15.79
CA ARG A 17 7.71 24.59 -16.64
C ARG A 17 6.90 25.56 -15.79
N PRO A 18 6.99 26.89 -16.07
CA PRO A 18 6.16 27.85 -15.35
C PRO A 18 4.68 27.61 -15.66
N VAL A 19 3.85 27.66 -14.63
CA VAL A 19 2.40 27.57 -14.75
C VAL A 19 1.84 28.90 -15.20
N PRO A 20 1.02 28.97 -16.27
CA PRO A 20 0.45 30.22 -16.75
C PRO A 20 -0.42 30.93 -15.70
N PRO A 21 -0.29 32.26 -15.49
CA PRO A 21 -1.13 33.00 -14.54
C PRO A 21 -2.64 32.80 -14.78
N ALA A 22 -3.05 32.69 -16.03
CA ALA A 22 -4.45 32.46 -16.40
C ALA A 22 -5.00 31.12 -15.81
N LEU A 23 -4.17 30.08 -15.71
CA LEU A 23 -4.58 28.85 -15.04
C LEU A 23 -4.73 29.07 -13.52
N ILE A 24 -3.80 29.77 -12.89
CA ILE A 24 -3.86 30.08 -11.46
C ILE A 24 -5.14 30.88 -11.15
N ASP A 25 -5.46 31.88 -11.96
CA ASP A 25 -6.68 32.68 -11.78
C ASP A 25 -7.95 31.83 -11.99
N ALA A 26 -7.97 30.94 -12.98
CA ALA A 26 -9.07 30.00 -13.20
C ALA A 26 -9.25 29.02 -12.03
N LEU A 27 -8.15 28.48 -11.47
CA LEU A 27 -8.19 27.61 -10.29
C LEU A 27 -8.70 28.35 -9.06
N LYS A 28 -8.24 29.59 -8.82
CA LYS A 28 -8.76 30.43 -7.73
C LYS A 28 -10.24 30.71 -7.89
N SER A 29 -10.69 31.04 -9.09
CA SER A 29 -12.10 31.32 -9.38
C SER A 29 -12.98 30.10 -9.15
N ARG A 30 -12.55 28.89 -9.59
CA ARG A 30 -13.32 27.65 -9.49
C ARG A 30 -13.32 27.06 -8.08
N PHE A 31 -12.18 27.10 -7.40
CA PHE A 31 -11.96 26.36 -6.16
C PHE A 31 -11.93 27.23 -4.89
N GLY A 32 -11.70 28.53 -5.00
CA GLY A 32 -11.68 29.43 -3.84
C GLY A 32 -10.76 28.92 -2.73
N ALA A 33 -11.30 28.66 -1.55
CA ALA A 33 -10.57 28.16 -0.39
C ALA A 33 -10.01 26.71 -0.55
N GLN A 34 -10.47 25.97 -1.55
CA GLN A 34 -9.93 24.64 -1.86
C GLN A 34 -8.61 24.71 -2.67
N PHE A 35 -8.23 25.87 -3.18
CA PHE A 35 -6.96 26.07 -3.89
C PHE A 35 -5.97 26.85 -3.04
N SER A 36 -4.72 26.38 -2.96
CA SER A 36 -3.66 27.00 -2.17
C SER A 36 -2.37 27.16 -2.98
N GLU A 37 -1.80 28.39 -2.93
CA GLU A 37 -0.44 28.68 -3.41
C GLU A 37 0.55 28.88 -2.23
N ALA A 38 0.11 28.70 -0.98
CA ALA A 38 0.95 28.87 0.19
C ALA A 38 2.17 27.92 0.13
N LEU A 39 3.38 28.48 0.29
CA LEU A 39 4.63 27.74 0.12
C LEU A 39 4.67 26.49 1.00
N VAL A 40 4.29 26.60 2.27
CA VAL A 40 4.29 25.47 3.21
C VAL A 40 3.39 24.33 2.73
N VAL A 41 2.21 24.64 2.18
CA VAL A 41 1.28 23.64 1.61
C VAL A 41 1.90 22.98 0.39
N ARG A 42 2.49 23.77 -0.51
CA ARG A 42 3.14 23.27 -1.72
C ARG A 42 4.33 22.39 -1.40
N GLU A 43 5.15 22.75 -0.41
CA GLU A 43 6.30 21.96 0.05
C GLU A 43 5.87 20.61 0.65
N GLN A 44 4.76 20.57 1.39
CA GLN A 44 4.20 19.30 1.87
C GLN A 44 3.77 18.38 0.73
N HIS A 45 3.20 18.93 -0.34
CA HIS A 45 2.75 18.17 -1.51
C HIS A 45 3.85 17.92 -2.57
N GLY A 46 5.04 18.45 -2.35
CA GLY A 46 6.23 18.23 -3.17
C GLY A 46 7.20 17.22 -2.57
N ARG A 47 6.77 16.44 -1.58
CA ARG A 47 7.60 15.46 -0.86
C ARG A 47 6.88 14.12 -0.74
N ASP A 48 7.66 13.07 -0.73
CA ASP A 48 7.28 11.72 -0.32
C ASP A 48 8.41 11.13 0.55
N GLU A 49 8.33 9.86 0.88
CA GLU A 49 9.35 9.16 1.69
C GLU A 49 10.55 8.69 0.85
N SER A 50 10.68 9.12 -0.42
CA SER A 50 11.83 8.82 -1.25
C SER A 50 13.06 9.61 -0.82
N ALA A 51 14.24 9.21 -1.31
CA ALA A 51 15.49 9.94 -1.09
C ALA A 51 15.64 11.22 -1.94
N PHE A 52 14.65 11.55 -2.77
CA PHE A 52 14.70 12.70 -3.68
C PHE A 52 14.20 13.97 -3.01
N THR A 53 15.09 14.73 -2.41
CA THR A 53 14.73 15.90 -1.59
C THR A 53 14.89 17.26 -2.29
N THR A 54 15.41 17.29 -3.51
CA THR A 54 15.82 18.54 -4.19
C THR A 54 14.88 19.02 -5.27
N VAL A 55 13.71 18.39 -5.44
CA VAL A 55 12.73 18.80 -6.44
C VAL A 55 11.90 19.96 -5.88
N PRO A 56 11.80 21.12 -6.60
CA PRO A 56 10.94 22.21 -6.17
C PRO A 56 9.46 21.79 -6.11
N PRO A 57 8.66 22.37 -5.20
CA PRO A 57 7.28 21.97 -5.02
C PRO A 57 6.38 22.32 -6.22
N PRO A 58 5.16 21.74 -6.34
CA PRO A 58 4.18 22.11 -7.34
C PRO A 58 3.80 23.60 -7.24
N ALA A 59 3.26 24.18 -8.31
CA ALA A 59 2.88 25.59 -8.36
C ALA A 59 1.67 25.92 -7.47
N GLY A 60 0.81 24.94 -7.21
CA GLY A 60 -0.35 25.04 -6.34
C GLY A 60 -0.93 23.68 -6.00
N VAL A 61 -1.86 23.69 -5.04
CA VAL A 61 -2.56 22.48 -4.57
C VAL A 61 -4.06 22.71 -4.58
N VAL A 62 -4.80 21.81 -5.22
CA VAL A 62 -6.27 21.74 -5.18
C VAL A 62 -6.67 20.64 -4.19
N PHE A 63 -7.40 20.99 -3.15
CA PHE A 63 -8.00 20.05 -2.21
C PHE A 63 -9.39 19.62 -2.71
N ALA A 64 -9.45 18.52 -3.43
CA ALA A 64 -10.70 18.03 -4.00
C ALA A 64 -11.58 17.39 -2.91
N GLU A 65 -12.89 17.65 -2.99
CA GLU A 65 -13.91 17.10 -2.09
C GLU A 65 -14.91 16.19 -2.85
N SER A 66 -14.81 16.19 -4.17
CA SER A 66 -15.68 15.41 -5.06
C SER A 66 -14.97 15.01 -6.36
N THR A 67 -15.52 13.99 -7.04
CA THR A 67 -15.10 13.60 -8.40
C THR A 67 -15.23 14.76 -9.39
N ALA A 68 -16.26 15.62 -9.22
CA ALA A 68 -16.45 16.79 -10.06
C ALA A 68 -15.31 17.82 -9.87
N ASP A 69 -14.83 18.02 -8.64
CA ASP A 69 -13.68 18.90 -8.40
C ASP A 69 -12.42 18.38 -9.10
N VAL A 70 -12.17 17.07 -9.01
CA VAL A 70 -11.04 16.42 -9.70
C VAL A 70 -11.16 16.62 -11.22
N ALA A 71 -12.36 16.38 -11.79
CA ALA A 71 -12.61 16.51 -13.21
C ALA A 71 -12.38 17.97 -13.70
N ASP A 72 -12.87 18.95 -12.96
CA ASP A 72 -12.69 20.35 -13.28
C ASP A 72 -11.21 20.79 -13.19
N ALA A 73 -10.50 20.35 -12.14
CA ALA A 73 -9.07 20.63 -12.00
C ALA A 73 -8.26 20.03 -13.16
N VAL A 74 -8.52 18.78 -13.53
CA VAL A 74 -7.87 18.10 -14.64
C VAL A 74 -8.16 18.85 -15.96
N LYS A 75 -9.43 19.19 -16.24
CA LYS A 75 -9.80 19.94 -17.46
C LYS A 75 -9.09 21.29 -17.56
N LEU A 76 -9.04 22.04 -16.46
CA LEU A 76 -8.33 23.32 -16.43
C LEU A 76 -6.83 23.13 -16.69
N CYS A 77 -6.19 22.19 -16.04
CA CYS A 77 -4.77 21.89 -16.25
C CYS A 77 -4.50 21.40 -17.69
N ALA A 78 -5.34 20.51 -18.23
CA ALA A 78 -5.22 19.97 -19.59
C ALA A 78 -5.35 21.08 -20.65
N ALA A 79 -6.30 22.02 -20.51
CA ALA A 79 -6.46 23.17 -21.41
C ALA A 79 -5.20 24.03 -21.50
N HIS A 80 -4.42 24.11 -20.44
CA HIS A 80 -3.16 24.85 -20.36
C HIS A 80 -1.90 23.98 -20.55
N LYS A 81 -2.07 22.65 -20.78
CA LYS A 81 -0.97 21.66 -20.91
C LYS A 81 -0.05 21.66 -19.67
N VAL A 82 -0.61 21.82 -18.49
CA VAL A 82 0.07 21.81 -17.21
C VAL A 82 -0.06 20.44 -16.57
N PRO A 83 1.03 19.83 -16.09
CA PRO A 83 0.99 18.53 -15.43
C PRO A 83 0.10 18.52 -14.18
N VAL A 84 -0.55 17.37 -13.93
CA VAL A 84 -1.33 17.09 -12.71
C VAL A 84 -0.61 16.02 -11.92
N ILE A 85 -0.55 16.21 -10.60
CA ILE A 85 0.09 15.28 -9.66
C ILE A 85 -0.97 14.87 -8.63
N PRO A 86 -1.56 13.66 -8.74
CA PRO A 86 -2.49 13.17 -7.72
C PRO A 86 -1.75 12.94 -6.39
N TYR A 87 -2.36 13.35 -5.28
CA TYR A 87 -1.78 13.26 -3.96
C TYR A 87 -2.77 12.65 -2.96
N GLY A 88 -2.30 11.72 -2.13
CA GLY A 88 -3.06 11.12 -1.03
C GLY A 88 -2.46 11.50 0.32
N VAL A 89 -1.70 10.59 0.94
CA VAL A 89 -1.04 10.83 2.25
C VAL A 89 0.48 11.07 2.14
N GLY A 90 1.05 11.00 0.96
CA GLY A 90 2.48 11.28 0.75
C GLY A 90 3.46 10.20 1.21
N SER A 91 2.99 8.99 1.57
CA SER A 91 3.83 7.89 2.07
C SER A 91 4.48 7.02 0.98
N SER A 92 4.55 7.51 -0.23
CA SER A 92 5.20 6.84 -1.37
C SER A 92 6.73 6.86 -1.24
N LEU A 93 7.40 5.85 -1.83
CA LEU A 93 8.85 5.67 -1.77
C LEU A 93 9.55 5.89 -3.12
N GLU A 94 8.81 6.17 -4.20
CA GLU A 94 9.32 6.09 -5.58
C GLU A 94 9.45 7.44 -6.29
N GLY A 95 9.08 8.54 -5.64
CA GLY A 95 9.25 9.88 -6.18
C GLY A 95 8.19 10.33 -7.19
N HIS A 96 7.13 9.54 -7.43
CA HIS A 96 6.09 9.91 -8.40
C HIS A 96 5.20 11.09 -7.96
N LEU A 97 5.28 11.50 -6.70
CA LEU A 97 4.61 12.70 -6.18
C LEU A 97 5.41 13.98 -6.43
N LEU A 98 6.66 13.85 -6.90
CA LEU A 98 7.54 14.99 -7.08
C LEU A 98 7.20 15.76 -8.35
N ALA A 99 7.14 17.08 -8.26
CA ALA A 99 6.78 17.96 -9.36
C ALA A 99 7.95 18.18 -10.34
N VAL A 100 8.56 17.12 -10.86
CA VAL A 100 9.77 17.18 -11.71
C VAL A 100 9.57 18.02 -13.00
N GLN A 101 8.33 18.13 -13.48
CA GLN A 101 7.95 18.99 -14.62
C GLN A 101 7.15 20.22 -14.17
N GLY A 102 7.09 20.52 -12.88
CA GLY A 102 6.15 21.48 -12.31
C GLY A 102 4.74 20.91 -12.25
N GLY A 103 3.72 21.79 -12.24
CA GLY A 103 2.33 21.38 -12.30
C GLY A 103 1.52 21.73 -11.06
N ILE A 104 0.30 21.15 -11.00
CA ILE A 104 -0.67 21.34 -9.92
C ILE A 104 -0.88 20.00 -9.21
N SER A 105 -0.74 19.99 -7.89
CA SER A 105 -1.11 18.84 -7.07
C SER A 105 -2.62 18.82 -6.84
N ILE A 106 -3.25 17.64 -7.00
CA ILE A 106 -4.66 17.40 -6.65
C ILE A 106 -4.68 16.47 -5.45
N ASP A 107 -4.97 17.06 -4.30
CA ASP A 107 -5.09 16.33 -3.03
C ASP A 107 -6.52 15.77 -2.88
N VAL A 108 -6.62 14.46 -2.77
CA VAL A 108 -7.88 13.73 -2.60
C VAL A 108 -8.13 13.30 -1.15
N SER A 109 -7.32 13.75 -0.20
CA SER A 109 -7.43 13.34 1.22
C SER A 109 -8.77 13.71 1.87
N ARG A 110 -9.42 14.77 1.37
CA ARG A 110 -10.75 15.20 1.83
C ARG A 110 -11.89 14.33 1.27
N MET A 111 -11.62 13.51 0.25
CA MET A 111 -12.55 12.50 -0.25
C MET A 111 -12.38 11.22 0.59
N ASN A 112 -12.91 11.22 1.81
CA ASN A 112 -12.58 10.22 2.83
C ASN A 112 -13.83 9.50 3.40
N LYS A 113 -14.86 9.32 2.59
CA LYS A 113 -16.09 8.64 2.99
C LYS A 113 -16.10 7.18 2.57
N VAL A 114 -16.58 6.30 3.45
CA VAL A 114 -17.05 4.97 3.09
C VAL A 114 -18.44 5.13 2.47
N LEU A 115 -18.57 4.80 1.18
CA LEU A 115 -19.77 5.07 0.41
C LEU A 115 -20.81 3.95 0.54
N ALA A 116 -20.36 2.70 0.58
CA ALA A 116 -21.22 1.54 0.74
C ALA A 116 -20.47 0.35 1.34
N VAL A 117 -21.09 -0.33 2.29
CA VAL A 117 -20.63 -1.62 2.81
C VAL A 117 -21.66 -2.68 2.42
N ASN A 118 -21.28 -3.62 1.55
CA ASN A 118 -22.13 -4.71 1.09
C ASN A 118 -21.60 -6.01 1.72
N ALA A 119 -21.99 -6.27 2.96
CA ALA A 119 -21.47 -7.39 3.75
C ALA A 119 -21.79 -8.75 3.11
N GLU A 120 -22.96 -8.88 2.48
CA GLU A 120 -23.41 -10.09 1.80
C GLU A 120 -22.56 -10.42 0.57
N ASP A 121 -22.05 -9.40 -0.13
CA ASP A 121 -21.19 -9.55 -1.30
C ASP A 121 -19.71 -9.60 -0.92
N LEU A 122 -19.36 -9.35 0.35
CA LEU A 122 -18.00 -9.16 0.83
C LEU A 122 -17.28 -8.05 0.06
N THR A 123 -17.96 -6.91 -0.13
CA THR A 123 -17.40 -5.75 -0.83
C THR A 123 -17.65 -4.46 -0.06
N VAL A 124 -16.75 -3.50 -0.26
CA VAL A 124 -16.91 -2.12 0.23
C VAL A 124 -16.51 -1.14 -0.86
N THR A 125 -17.21 -0.03 -0.95
CA THR A 125 -16.90 1.06 -1.86
C THR A 125 -16.52 2.29 -1.07
N VAL A 126 -15.38 2.89 -1.37
CA VAL A 126 -14.80 4.00 -0.62
C VAL A 126 -14.29 5.10 -1.54
N GLN A 127 -14.22 6.31 -1.03
CA GLN A 127 -13.49 7.41 -1.62
C GLN A 127 -11.96 7.22 -1.41
N PRO A 128 -11.10 7.79 -2.28
CA PRO A 128 -9.66 7.51 -2.32
C PRO A 128 -8.89 7.96 -1.09
N GLY A 129 -9.37 8.97 -0.37
CA GLY A 129 -8.73 9.50 0.84
C GLY A 129 -9.00 8.70 2.11
N VAL A 130 -9.90 7.70 2.09
CA VAL A 130 -10.09 6.79 3.23
C VAL A 130 -8.79 6.05 3.50
N THR A 131 -8.28 6.06 4.75
CA THR A 131 -7.10 5.29 5.10
C THR A 131 -7.46 3.83 5.39
N ARG A 132 -6.49 2.93 5.25
CA ARG A 132 -6.69 1.51 5.58
C ARG A 132 -7.20 1.30 7.00
N LYS A 133 -6.65 2.05 7.96
CA LYS A 133 -7.07 1.96 9.37
C LYS A 133 -8.50 2.44 9.54
N ALA A 134 -8.83 3.61 9.00
CA ALA A 134 -10.19 4.15 9.07
C ALA A 134 -11.22 3.20 8.44
N LEU A 135 -10.89 2.58 7.29
CA LEU A 135 -11.72 1.57 6.66
C LEU A 135 -11.98 0.39 7.59
N ASN A 136 -10.92 -0.19 8.17
CA ASN A 136 -11.07 -1.35 9.05
C ASN A 136 -11.82 -1.01 10.35
N ASP A 137 -11.64 0.18 10.90
CA ASP A 137 -12.38 0.66 12.06
C ASP A 137 -13.89 0.77 11.73
N GLU A 138 -14.24 1.28 10.55
CA GLU A 138 -15.64 1.44 10.10
C GLU A 138 -16.33 0.08 9.89
N ILE A 139 -15.68 -0.87 9.20
CA ILE A 139 -16.32 -2.16 8.86
C ILE A 139 -16.21 -3.21 9.96
N LYS A 140 -15.45 -2.95 11.04
CA LYS A 140 -15.20 -3.90 12.12
C LYS A 140 -16.46 -4.52 12.72
N SER A 141 -17.52 -3.73 12.87
CA SER A 141 -18.81 -4.19 13.44
C SER A 141 -19.51 -5.23 12.59
N THR A 142 -19.15 -5.35 11.31
CA THR A 142 -19.71 -6.37 10.39
C THR A 142 -19.01 -7.72 10.50
N GLY A 143 -17.94 -7.84 11.30
CA GLY A 143 -17.11 -9.04 11.36
C GLY A 143 -16.20 -9.21 10.13
N LEU A 144 -16.01 -8.14 9.33
CA LEU A 144 -15.20 -8.15 8.12
C LEU A 144 -13.98 -7.24 8.26
N PHE A 145 -12.96 -7.45 7.41
CA PHE A 145 -11.78 -6.61 7.35
C PHE A 145 -11.18 -6.53 5.93
N PHE A 146 -10.42 -5.47 5.70
CA PHE A 146 -9.58 -5.31 4.51
C PHE A 146 -8.14 -5.71 4.84
N PRO A 147 -7.56 -6.73 4.14
CA PRO A 147 -6.35 -7.41 4.60
C PRO A 147 -5.04 -6.75 4.16
N ILE A 148 -5.03 -5.85 3.16
CA ILE A 148 -3.77 -5.32 2.62
C ILE A 148 -3.17 -4.34 3.60
N ASP A 149 -1.93 -4.61 4.03
CA ASP A 149 -1.28 -3.99 5.17
C ASP A 149 0.13 -3.43 4.85
N PRO A 150 0.23 -2.41 4.00
CA PRO A 150 1.50 -1.72 3.80
C PRO A 150 2.00 -1.15 5.14
N GLY A 151 3.30 -0.88 5.24
CA GLY A 151 3.91 -0.38 6.48
C GLY A 151 3.33 0.95 6.98
N ALA A 152 2.87 1.82 6.06
CA ALA A 152 2.21 3.09 6.40
C ALA A 152 0.69 2.94 6.53
N ASP A 153 0.03 3.83 7.28
CA ASP A 153 -1.43 3.99 7.22
C ASP A 153 -1.79 4.81 5.98
N ALA A 154 -1.65 4.18 4.83
CA ALA A 154 -1.85 4.79 3.53
C ALA A 154 -3.33 4.92 3.16
N SER A 155 -3.64 5.90 2.31
CA SER A 155 -4.98 6.06 1.73
C SER A 155 -5.27 4.97 0.70
N ILE A 156 -6.51 4.52 0.62
CA ILE A 156 -6.95 3.47 -0.31
C ILE A 156 -6.68 3.85 -1.77
N GLY A 157 -6.88 5.11 -2.15
CA GLY A 157 -6.54 5.61 -3.48
C GLY A 157 -5.05 5.52 -3.77
N GLY A 158 -4.20 5.94 -2.81
CA GLY A 158 -2.75 5.83 -2.92
C GLY A 158 -2.30 4.38 -3.00
N MET A 159 -2.82 3.50 -2.11
CA MET A 159 -2.55 2.05 -2.17
C MET A 159 -2.94 1.44 -3.52
N THR A 160 -4.05 1.89 -4.09
CA THR A 160 -4.50 1.43 -5.41
C THR A 160 -3.56 1.92 -6.51
N ALA A 161 -3.19 3.20 -6.48
CA ALA A 161 -2.29 3.80 -7.46
C ALA A 161 -0.89 3.18 -7.46
N THR A 162 -0.35 2.82 -6.29
CA THR A 162 0.97 2.17 -6.17
C THR A 162 0.91 0.64 -6.23
N ARG A 163 -0.28 0.05 -6.41
CA ARG A 163 -0.45 -1.42 -6.34
C ARG A 163 0.12 -1.99 -5.04
N ALA A 164 -0.17 -1.35 -3.92
CA ALA A 164 0.40 -1.68 -2.63
C ALA A 164 0.25 -3.16 -2.28
N SER A 165 1.25 -3.68 -1.61
CA SER A 165 1.32 -5.01 -1.03
C SER A 165 1.36 -4.88 0.50
N GLY A 166 1.66 -5.98 1.19
CA GLY A 166 1.85 -6.06 2.62
C GLY A 166 2.17 -7.48 3.03
N THR A 167 2.37 -7.71 4.31
CA THR A 167 2.76 -9.02 4.83
C THR A 167 1.65 -10.07 4.65
N ASN A 168 0.39 -9.64 4.61
CA ASN A 168 -0.77 -10.49 4.33
C ASN A 168 -0.92 -10.93 2.85
N ALA A 169 -0.07 -10.41 1.95
CA ALA A 169 -0.25 -10.62 0.51
C ALA A 169 -0.07 -12.09 0.09
N VAL A 170 0.67 -12.90 0.84
CA VAL A 170 0.84 -14.32 0.53
C VAL A 170 -0.50 -15.07 0.53
N ARG A 171 -1.42 -14.70 1.41
CA ARG A 171 -2.76 -15.29 1.50
C ARG A 171 -3.82 -14.54 0.71
N TYR A 172 -3.81 -13.21 0.84
CA TYR A 172 -4.92 -12.39 0.37
C TYR A 172 -4.63 -11.67 -0.96
N GLY A 173 -3.41 -11.79 -1.49
CA GLY A 173 -2.97 -11.04 -2.66
C GLY A 173 -2.62 -9.58 -2.31
N THR A 174 -2.40 -8.78 -3.34
CA THR A 174 -2.10 -7.34 -3.25
C THR A 174 -3.34 -6.50 -3.57
N MET A 175 -3.19 -5.18 -3.70
CA MET A 175 -4.28 -4.33 -4.22
C MET A 175 -4.81 -4.83 -5.57
N ARG A 176 -3.95 -5.42 -6.42
CA ARG A 176 -4.34 -5.96 -7.72
C ARG A 176 -5.46 -7.00 -7.64
N GLU A 177 -5.40 -7.89 -6.65
CA GLU A 177 -6.39 -8.96 -6.47
C GLU A 177 -7.64 -8.48 -5.72
N ASN A 178 -7.54 -7.37 -5.00
CA ASN A 178 -8.55 -6.89 -4.07
C ASN A 178 -9.36 -5.69 -4.57
N VAL A 179 -8.88 -4.98 -5.60
CA VAL A 179 -9.65 -3.92 -6.26
C VAL A 179 -10.55 -4.54 -7.33
N LEU A 180 -11.87 -4.36 -7.18
CA LEU A 180 -12.87 -4.92 -8.09
C LEU A 180 -13.31 -3.91 -9.15
N ALA A 181 -13.41 -2.64 -8.79
CA ALA A 181 -13.81 -1.57 -9.69
C ALA A 181 -13.25 -0.22 -9.23
N LEU A 182 -13.12 0.69 -10.17
CA LEU A 182 -12.68 2.06 -9.95
C LEU A 182 -13.60 3.05 -10.64
N GLU A 183 -13.74 4.22 -10.05
CA GLU A 183 -14.09 5.45 -10.75
C GLU A 183 -12.82 6.28 -10.89
N VAL A 184 -12.55 6.77 -12.09
CA VAL A 184 -11.32 7.49 -12.43
C VAL A 184 -11.63 8.68 -13.29
N VAL A 185 -10.98 9.80 -13.03
CA VAL A 185 -10.93 10.94 -13.94
C VAL A 185 -9.72 10.79 -14.84
N ASN A 186 -9.93 10.62 -16.15
CA ASN A 186 -8.87 10.45 -17.13
C ASN A 186 -8.18 11.80 -17.47
N ALA A 187 -7.17 11.78 -18.33
CA ALA A 187 -6.41 12.97 -18.71
C ALA A 187 -7.24 14.05 -19.45
N SER A 188 -8.40 13.70 -20.01
CA SER A 188 -9.35 14.66 -20.64
C SER A 188 -10.30 15.27 -19.61
N GLY A 189 -10.28 14.81 -18.36
CA GLY A 189 -11.23 15.19 -17.33
C GLY A 189 -12.58 14.47 -17.44
N ASP A 190 -12.66 13.37 -18.21
CA ASP A 190 -13.85 12.53 -18.27
C ASP A 190 -13.85 11.52 -17.12
N VAL A 191 -15.02 11.30 -16.53
CA VAL A 191 -15.22 10.31 -15.48
C VAL A 191 -15.54 8.97 -16.13
N ILE A 192 -14.75 7.95 -15.82
CA ILE A 192 -14.94 6.60 -16.32
C ILE A 192 -15.04 5.60 -15.16
N ARG A 193 -15.76 4.48 -15.39
CA ARG A 193 -15.86 3.34 -14.48
C ARG A 193 -15.26 2.10 -15.13
N THR A 194 -14.39 1.40 -14.41
CA THR A 194 -13.59 0.29 -14.98
C THR A 194 -14.22 -1.08 -14.79
N GLY A 195 -15.19 -1.22 -13.90
CA GLY A 195 -15.77 -2.50 -13.55
C GLY A 195 -17.02 -2.36 -12.69
N THR A 196 -17.39 -3.46 -12.08
CA THR A 196 -18.49 -3.57 -11.10
C THR A 196 -18.02 -4.27 -9.85
N ARG A 197 -18.85 -4.36 -8.81
CA ARG A 197 -18.53 -5.13 -7.59
C ARG A 197 -18.54 -6.66 -7.77
N ALA A 198 -18.91 -7.17 -8.94
CA ALA A 198 -18.89 -8.59 -9.22
C ALA A 198 -17.45 -9.13 -9.29
N ARG A 199 -17.19 -10.21 -8.55
CA ARG A 199 -15.85 -10.87 -8.52
C ARG A 199 -15.48 -11.56 -9.84
N LYS A 200 -16.46 -11.92 -10.65
CA LYS A 200 -16.28 -12.65 -11.91
C LYS A 200 -16.90 -11.85 -13.05
N SER A 201 -16.10 -11.58 -14.07
CA SER A 201 -16.55 -11.01 -15.33
C SER A 201 -15.78 -11.68 -16.48
N SER A 202 -16.47 -11.88 -17.59
CA SER A 202 -15.89 -12.31 -18.86
C SER A 202 -15.98 -11.22 -19.94
N ALA A 203 -16.36 -9.99 -19.55
CA ALA A 203 -16.65 -8.90 -20.47
C ALA A 203 -15.40 -8.00 -20.67
N GLY A 204 -14.85 -8.01 -21.89
CA GLY A 204 -13.86 -7.05 -22.36
C GLY A 204 -12.51 -7.09 -21.64
N TYR A 205 -11.77 -6.00 -21.78
CA TYR A 205 -10.47 -5.81 -21.12
C TYR A 205 -10.63 -5.53 -19.63
N ASP A 206 -9.66 -5.98 -18.84
CA ASP A 206 -9.58 -5.67 -17.40
C ASP A 206 -8.96 -4.29 -17.18
N LEU A 207 -9.77 -3.27 -17.35
CA LEU A 207 -9.32 -1.89 -17.15
C LEU A 207 -9.01 -1.59 -15.68
N THR A 208 -9.66 -2.27 -14.74
CA THR A 208 -9.39 -2.09 -13.31
C THR A 208 -7.91 -2.37 -13.01
N ARG A 209 -7.40 -3.52 -13.50
CA ARG A 209 -5.98 -3.87 -13.29
C ARG A 209 -5.00 -3.05 -14.11
N LEU A 210 -5.45 -2.37 -15.15
CA LEU A 210 -4.65 -1.39 -15.88
C LEU A 210 -4.38 -0.14 -15.01
N PHE A 211 -5.40 0.34 -14.28
CA PHE A 211 -5.26 1.51 -13.42
C PHE A 211 -4.59 1.21 -12.08
N VAL A 212 -4.71 -0.01 -11.56
CA VAL A 212 -4.03 -0.44 -10.32
C VAL A 212 -2.52 -0.52 -10.57
N GLY A 213 -1.76 0.36 -9.94
CA GLY A 213 -0.32 0.50 -10.14
C GLY A 213 0.06 1.52 -11.23
N SER A 214 -0.88 2.38 -11.66
CA SER A 214 -0.63 3.42 -12.67
C SER A 214 0.03 4.68 -12.11
N GLU A 215 0.10 4.84 -10.79
CA GLU A 215 0.74 5.96 -10.08
C GLU A 215 0.32 7.34 -10.60
N GLY A 216 -0.96 7.49 -10.96
CA GLY A 216 -1.52 8.73 -11.47
C GLY A 216 -1.25 9.01 -12.96
N THR A 217 -0.49 8.16 -13.67
CA THR A 217 -0.11 8.38 -15.07
C THR A 217 -1.27 8.20 -16.06
N LEU A 218 -2.32 7.46 -15.69
CA LEU A 218 -3.50 7.21 -16.52
C LEU A 218 -4.72 8.02 -16.11
N GLY A 219 -4.71 8.60 -14.91
CA GLY A 219 -5.81 9.39 -14.37
C GLY A 219 -5.79 9.46 -12.85
N VAL A 220 -6.77 10.18 -12.29
CA VAL A 220 -6.94 10.36 -10.84
C VAL A 220 -8.06 9.46 -10.35
N ILE A 221 -7.77 8.57 -9.41
CA ILE A 221 -8.76 7.64 -8.83
C ILE A 221 -9.65 8.43 -7.86
N THR A 222 -10.97 8.31 -8.01
CA THR A 222 -11.97 9.03 -7.21
C THR A 222 -12.91 8.11 -6.43
N GLU A 223 -13.01 6.83 -6.78
CA GLU A 223 -13.75 5.82 -6.03
C GLU A 223 -13.08 4.45 -6.20
N VAL A 224 -13.04 3.65 -5.14
CA VAL A 224 -12.47 2.31 -5.15
C VAL A 224 -13.48 1.33 -4.55
N THR A 225 -13.84 0.30 -5.31
CA THR A 225 -14.59 -0.86 -4.81
C THR A 225 -13.62 -1.98 -4.50
N LEU A 226 -13.63 -2.43 -3.24
CA LEU A 226 -12.70 -3.40 -2.67
C LEU A 226 -13.40 -4.69 -2.30
N ARG A 227 -12.66 -5.78 -2.38
CA ARG A 227 -12.99 -7.04 -1.72
C ARG A 227 -12.58 -6.97 -0.26
N ILE A 228 -13.47 -7.41 0.63
CA ILE A 228 -13.21 -7.58 2.07
C ILE A 228 -13.42 -9.04 2.47
N TYR A 229 -12.93 -9.41 3.64
CA TYR A 229 -12.85 -10.79 4.10
C TYR A 229 -13.40 -10.93 5.51
N PRO A 230 -13.92 -12.11 5.89
CA PRO A 230 -14.26 -12.39 7.27
C PRO A 230 -13.03 -12.27 8.18
N LEU A 231 -13.21 -11.67 9.36
CA LEU A 231 -12.19 -11.69 10.41
C LEU A 231 -11.88 -13.15 10.76
N PRO A 232 -10.61 -13.57 10.84
CA PRO A 232 -10.29 -14.92 11.28
C PRO A 232 -10.71 -15.13 12.73
N GLU A 233 -11.31 -16.29 13.02
CA GLU A 233 -11.74 -16.67 14.36
C GLU A 233 -10.56 -16.85 15.30
N ALA A 234 -9.44 -17.37 14.78
CA ALA A 234 -8.18 -17.52 15.48
C ALA A 234 -7.00 -17.04 14.61
N VAL A 235 -6.01 -16.48 15.30
CA VAL A 235 -4.73 -16.05 14.72
C VAL A 235 -3.63 -16.57 15.64
N SER A 236 -2.63 -17.27 15.06
CA SER A 236 -1.41 -17.66 15.75
C SER A 236 -0.19 -17.21 14.95
N ALA A 237 0.88 -16.84 15.62
CA ALA A 237 2.15 -16.52 14.99
C ALA A 237 3.24 -17.51 15.43
N ALA A 238 4.27 -17.64 14.63
CA ALA A 238 5.44 -18.41 14.97
C ALA A 238 6.71 -17.78 14.40
N ILE A 239 7.84 -18.05 15.05
CA ILE A 239 9.17 -17.80 14.50
C ILE A 239 9.98 -19.09 14.46
N CYS A 240 10.91 -19.20 13.52
CA CYS A 240 11.82 -20.33 13.44
C CYS A 240 13.15 -19.88 12.84
N SER A 241 14.27 -20.27 13.46
CA SER A 241 15.63 -19.99 13.01
C SER A 241 16.14 -21.12 12.12
N PHE A 242 16.98 -20.80 11.13
CA PHE A 242 17.51 -21.78 10.17
C PHE A 242 19.03 -21.68 10.02
N PRO A 243 19.72 -22.81 9.69
CA PRO A 243 21.16 -22.80 9.46
C PRO A 243 21.58 -21.93 8.28
N SER A 244 20.73 -21.85 7.23
CA SER A 244 20.99 -21.06 6.02
C SER A 244 19.73 -20.40 5.48
N ILE A 245 19.89 -19.38 4.63
CA ILE A 245 18.79 -18.77 3.88
C ILE A 245 18.14 -19.82 2.97
N GLY A 246 18.92 -20.75 2.39
CA GLY A 246 18.39 -21.82 1.53
C GLY A 246 17.42 -22.73 2.26
N ASP A 247 17.70 -23.09 3.51
CA ASP A 247 16.83 -23.95 4.32
C ASP A 247 15.52 -23.24 4.66
N ALA A 248 15.60 -21.96 5.03
CA ALA A 248 14.42 -21.13 5.27
C ALA A 248 13.54 -21.00 4.02
N VAL A 249 14.15 -20.74 2.85
CA VAL A 249 13.45 -20.63 1.56
C VAL A 249 12.81 -21.97 1.17
N ASN A 250 13.51 -23.09 1.32
CA ASN A 250 12.96 -24.42 1.02
C ASN A 250 11.74 -24.73 1.91
N THR A 251 11.77 -24.34 3.17
CA THR A 251 10.61 -24.45 4.07
C THR A 251 9.40 -23.69 3.52
N VAL A 252 9.59 -22.45 3.06
CA VAL A 252 8.51 -21.64 2.46
C VAL A 252 8.00 -22.29 1.17
N ILE A 253 8.90 -22.72 0.29
CA ILE A 253 8.52 -23.37 -0.98
C ILE A 253 7.64 -24.61 -0.71
N GLN A 254 8.07 -25.48 0.18
CA GLN A 254 7.33 -26.71 0.51
C GLN A 254 5.99 -26.39 1.17
N THR A 255 5.94 -25.41 2.09
CA THR A 255 4.71 -24.92 2.71
C THR A 255 3.68 -24.48 1.67
N ILE A 256 4.10 -23.69 0.68
CA ILE A 256 3.21 -23.20 -0.39
C ILE A 256 2.81 -24.34 -1.34
N GLN A 257 3.75 -25.22 -1.71
CA GLN A 257 3.47 -26.35 -2.60
C GLN A 257 2.48 -27.35 -2.01
N LEU A 258 2.49 -27.55 -0.70
CA LEU A 258 1.52 -28.38 0.01
C LEU A 258 0.16 -27.71 0.19
N GLY A 259 0.01 -26.46 -0.25
CA GLY A 259 -1.24 -25.73 -0.18
C GLY A 259 -1.63 -25.27 1.22
N VAL A 260 -0.67 -25.14 2.15
CA VAL A 260 -0.91 -24.58 3.48
C VAL A 260 -1.33 -23.12 3.33
N PRO A 261 -2.52 -22.73 3.80
CA PRO A 261 -3.04 -21.39 3.61
C PRO A 261 -2.42 -20.39 4.63
N ILE A 262 -1.08 -20.33 4.66
CA ILE A 262 -0.34 -19.44 5.55
C ILE A 262 -0.73 -17.98 5.29
N ALA A 263 -0.96 -17.19 6.35
CA ALA A 263 -1.43 -15.82 6.22
C ALA A 263 -0.28 -14.85 5.95
N ARG A 264 0.85 -15.04 6.64
CA ARG A 264 2.08 -14.26 6.49
C ARG A 264 3.28 -15.18 6.59
N VAL A 265 4.30 -14.89 5.80
CA VAL A 265 5.62 -15.49 5.95
C VAL A 265 6.68 -14.49 5.49
N GLU A 266 7.56 -14.12 6.40
CA GLU A 266 8.60 -13.12 6.18
C GLU A 266 9.96 -13.71 6.56
N LEU A 267 10.95 -13.51 5.69
CA LEU A 267 12.34 -13.92 5.92
C LEU A 267 13.18 -12.70 6.33
N ILE A 268 13.92 -12.85 7.41
CA ILE A 268 14.95 -11.89 7.84
C ILE A 268 16.30 -12.61 7.83
N ASP A 269 17.31 -12.03 7.19
CA ASP A 269 18.66 -12.60 7.21
C ASP A 269 19.39 -12.38 8.53
N ALA A 270 20.50 -13.08 8.74
CA ALA A 270 21.26 -13.01 9.99
C ALA A 270 21.78 -11.59 10.32
N ASN A 271 22.12 -10.78 9.31
CA ASN A 271 22.59 -9.41 9.54
C ASN A 271 21.45 -8.51 10.01
N SER A 272 20.28 -8.65 9.36
CA SER A 272 19.08 -7.92 9.77
C SER A 272 18.61 -8.35 11.16
N VAL A 273 18.68 -9.65 11.52
CA VAL A 273 18.39 -10.12 12.88
C VAL A 273 19.34 -9.47 13.89
N ARG A 274 20.63 -9.38 13.59
CA ARG A 274 21.61 -8.69 14.47
C ARG A 274 21.26 -7.21 14.63
N ALA A 275 20.96 -6.51 13.54
CA ALA A 275 20.59 -5.10 13.56
C ALA A 275 19.34 -4.86 14.42
N VAL A 276 18.29 -5.68 14.20
CA VAL A 276 17.03 -5.59 14.97
C VAL A 276 17.24 -5.93 16.45
N ASN A 277 18.07 -6.92 16.78
CA ASN A 277 18.42 -7.22 18.17
C ASN A 277 19.03 -5.99 18.87
N GLN A 278 19.96 -5.30 18.20
CA GLN A 278 20.59 -4.10 18.75
C GLN A 278 19.60 -2.94 18.89
N HIS A 279 18.81 -2.69 17.83
CA HIS A 279 17.86 -1.59 17.79
C HIS A 279 16.71 -1.76 18.80
N SER A 280 16.13 -2.96 18.85
CA SER A 280 14.91 -3.25 19.61
C SER A 280 15.18 -3.98 20.94
N LYS A 281 16.46 -4.19 21.32
CA LYS A 281 16.90 -4.91 22.51
C LYS A 281 16.29 -6.32 22.62
N LEU A 282 16.22 -7.01 21.47
CA LEU A 282 15.78 -8.40 21.37
C LEU A 282 16.97 -9.35 21.51
N THR A 283 16.70 -10.63 21.73
CA THR A 283 17.70 -11.70 21.90
C THR A 283 17.43 -12.86 20.95
N LEU A 284 16.99 -12.54 19.70
CA LEU A 284 16.78 -13.53 18.67
C LEU A 284 18.13 -14.13 18.26
N ARG A 285 18.12 -15.42 17.90
CA ARG A 285 19.31 -16.10 17.41
C ARG A 285 19.77 -15.45 16.09
N GLU A 286 21.03 -15.04 16.01
CA GLU A 286 21.62 -14.36 14.82
C GLU A 286 21.81 -15.32 13.65
N GLN A 287 20.71 -15.83 13.13
CA GLN A 287 20.58 -16.74 12.00
C GLN A 287 19.41 -16.29 11.11
N PRO A 288 19.31 -16.78 9.84
CA PRO A 288 18.10 -16.57 9.05
C PRO A 288 16.86 -16.98 9.82
N LEU A 289 15.87 -16.12 9.85
CA LEU A 289 14.66 -16.26 10.65
C LEU A 289 13.42 -16.15 9.78
N LEU A 290 12.50 -17.09 9.91
CA LEU A 290 11.14 -16.96 9.39
C LEU A 290 10.20 -16.46 10.50
N LEU A 291 9.39 -15.44 10.15
CA LEU A 291 8.24 -15.01 10.93
C LEU A 291 6.98 -15.43 10.18
N MET A 292 6.08 -16.11 10.83
CA MET A 292 4.91 -16.75 10.22
C MET A 292 3.63 -16.39 10.97
N GLU A 293 2.51 -16.30 10.26
CA GLU A 293 1.20 -16.12 10.89
C GLU A 293 0.15 -16.99 10.20
N PHE A 294 -0.74 -17.56 10.98
CA PHE A 294 -1.78 -18.49 10.56
C PHE A 294 -3.15 -17.92 10.93
N HIS A 295 -4.09 -17.96 10.00
CA HIS A 295 -5.46 -17.47 10.16
C HIS A 295 -6.46 -18.59 9.89
N GLY A 296 -7.51 -18.69 10.70
CA GLY A 296 -8.58 -19.67 10.48
C GLY A 296 -9.44 -19.91 11.72
N SER A 297 -10.05 -21.09 11.80
CA SER A 297 -10.62 -21.59 13.06
C SER A 297 -9.51 -22.06 13.99
N PRO A 298 -9.76 -22.18 15.32
CA PRO A 298 -8.75 -22.69 16.26
C PRO A 298 -8.15 -24.05 15.86
N ALA A 299 -8.96 -24.95 15.32
CA ALA A 299 -8.49 -26.25 14.83
C ALA A 299 -7.59 -26.13 13.60
N SER A 300 -8.03 -25.33 12.61
CA SER A 300 -7.27 -25.12 11.38
C SER A 300 -5.93 -24.42 11.63
N VAL A 301 -5.87 -23.45 12.52
CA VAL A 301 -4.61 -22.76 12.87
C VAL A 301 -3.60 -23.74 13.48
N LYS A 302 -4.03 -24.63 14.38
CA LYS A 302 -3.18 -25.66 14.97
C LYS A 302 -2.66 -26.65 13.93
N GLU A 303 -3.52 -27.08 13.00
CA GLU A 303 -3.13 -28.00 11.92
C GLU A 303 -2.11 -27.36 10.98
N GLN A 304 -2.37 -26.14 10.50
CA GLN A 304 -1.45 -25.39 9.64
C GLN A 304 -0.07 -25.28 10.30
N ALA A 305 -0.08 -24.91 11.54
CA ALA A 305 1.11 -24.68 12.33
C ALA A 305 1.92 -25.96 12.57
N ALA A 306 1.29 -27.08 12.87
CA ALA A 306 1.96 -28.38 13.04
C ALA A 306 2.62 -28.82 11.70
N VAL A 307 1.90 -28.72 10.58
CA VAL A 307 2.46 -29.03 9.25
C VAL A 307 3.70 -28.19 8.93
N VAL A 308 3.64 -26.88 9.20
CA VAL A 308 4.79 -25.99 8.92
C VAL A 308 5.95 -26.27 9.87
N GLN A 309 5.69 -26.63 11.12
CA GLN A 309 6.73 -27.03 12.07
C GLN A 309 7.45 -28.31 11.61
N ASP A 310 6.71 -29.31 11.12
CA ASP A 310 7.30 -30.54 10.60
C ASP A 310 8.20 -30.23 9.39
N ILE A 311 7.69 -29.44 8.43
CA ILE A 311 8.47 -28.98 7.26
C ILE A 311 9.74 -28.23 7.69
N ALA A 312 9.60 -27.28 8.63
CA ALA A 312 10.74 -26.51 9.14
C ALA A 312 11.80 -27.44 9.76
N SER A 313 11.38 -28.47 10.51
CA SER A 313 12.26 -29.44 11.14
C SER A 313 13.03 -30.27 10.10
N GLU A 314 12.40 -30.66 8.98
CA GLU A 314 13.05 -31.36 7.84
C GLU A 314 14.16 -30.51 7.22
N HIS A 315 14.04 -29.19 7.25
CA HIS A 315 15.03 -28.22 6.75
C HIS A 315 15.95 -27.66 7.85
N GLY A 316 16.07 -28.35 8.99
CA GLY A 316 16.98 -27.95 10.07
C GLY A 316 16.54 -26.74 10.87
N GLY A 317 15.26 -26.39 10.80
CA GLY A 317 14.67 -25.33 11.62
C GLY A 317 14.79 -25.60 13.10
N ALA A 318 15.13 -24.58 13.87
CA ALA A 318 15.31 -24.63 15.32
C ALA A 318 14.61 -23.47 16.00
N ASP A 319 14.45 -23.57 17.31
CA ASP A 319 13.86 -22.53 18.16
C ASP A 319 12.46 -22.10 17.66
N PHE A 320 11.61 -23.09 17.33
CA PHE A 320 10.24 -22.82 16.92
C PHE A 320 9.44 -22.29 18.10
N GLU A 321 9.15 -20.99 18.09
CA GLU A 321 8.41 -20.30 19.13
C GLU A 321 7.02 -19.90 18.66
N TRP A 322 6.00 -20.27 19.42
CA TRP A 322 4.60 -19.98 19.18
C TRP A 322 4.11 -18.77 19.95
N ALA A 323 3.13 -18.06 19.38
CA ALA A 323 2.41 -16.96 20.02
C ALA A 323 0.93 -16.98 19.64
N ASP A 324 0.07 -17.27 20.58
CA ASP A 324 -1.38 -17.31 20.41
C ASP A 324 -2.06 -16.05 20.95
N THR A 325 -1.48 -15.39 21.95
CA THR A 325 -2.03 -14.14 22.50
C THR A 325 -1.65 -12.94 21.64
N PRO A 326 -2.48 -11.88 21.58
CA PRO A 326 -2.17 -10.65 20.84
C PRO A 326 -0.85 -10.01 21.26
N GLU A 327 -0.53 -10.04 22.56
CA GLU A 327 0.68 -9.47 23.15
C GLU A 327 1.93 -10.22 22.68
N GLU A 328 1.90 -11.55 22.73
CA GLU A 328 3.01 -12.40 22.26
C GLU A 328 3.21 -12.24 20.75
N ARG A 329 2.14 -12.25 19.96
CA ARG A 329 2.22 -12.00 18.50
C ARG A 329 2.86 -10.65 18.20
N THR A 330 2.45 -9.59 18.90
CA THR A 330 3.04 -8.27 18.75
C THR A 330 4.53 -8.28 19.04
N ARG A 331 4.95 -9.00 20.10
CA ARG A 331 6.37 -9.17 20.46
C ARG A 331 7.15 -9.84 19.32
N LEU A 332 6.64 -10.92 18.75
CA LEU A 332 7.30 -11.62 17.63
C LEU A 332 7.41 -10.73 16.40
N TRP A 333 6.35 -10.00 16.04
CA TRP A 333 6.35 -9.12 14.87
C TRP A 333 7.16 -7.83 15.06
N THR A 334 7.55 -7.47 16.27
CA THR A 334 8.39 -6.29 16.55
C THR A 334 9.71 -6.34 15.75
N ALA A 335 10.31 -7.52 15.63
CA ALA A 335 11.52 -7.72 14.82
C ALA A 335 11.31 -7.27 13.37
N ARG A 336 10.19 -7.67 12.76
CA ARG A 336 9.89 -7.34 11.36
C ARG A 336 9.52 -5.87 11.18
N HIS A 337 8.72 -5.32 12.07
CA HIS A 337 8.27 -3.92 12.00
C HIS A 337 9.45 -2.94 12.12
N ASN A 338 10.42 -3.25 12.96
CA ASN A 338 11.58 -2.41 13.19
C ASN A 338 12.74 -2.65 12.21
N ALA A 339 12.67 -3.67 11.37
CA ALA A 339 13.75 -4.03 10.45
C ALA A 339 14.10 -2.92 9.45
N TYR A 340 13.16 -2.04 9.10
CA TYR A 340 13.42 -0.90 8.22
C TYR A 340 14.22 0.21 8.91
N PHE A 341 14.07 0.37 10.23
CA PHE A 341 14.73 1.42 11.02
C PHE A 341 16.06 0.95 11.66
N ALA A 342 16.30 -0.35 11.69
CA ALA A 342 17.47 -0.98 12.26
C ALA A 342 18.65 -1.03 11.29
#